data_15a180e56f5a30a15c8f85c2c9cc61c2
#
_entry.id   15a180e56f5a30a15c8f85c2c9cc61c2
#
_cell.length_a   1.000
_cell.length_b   1.000
_cell.length_c   1.000
_cell.angle_alpha   90.00
_cell.angle_beta   90.00
_cell.angle_gamma   90.00
#
_symmetry.space_group_name_H-M   'P 1'
#
loop_
_entity.id
_entity.type
_entity.pdbx_description
1 polymer ?
#
loop_
_entity_poly.entity_id
_entity_poly.type
_entity_poly.pdbx_seq_one_letter_code
_entity_poly.pdbx_strand_id
1 'polypeptide(L)'
;MIRATFVAHTAAPSGAELATLRLLSAIRNSSTRLILEPSMVYTEDGPMVNAMKSQGISTSVLANTFDSRSVTIRGSGWLRRLAGATSLVRVGWSLGAAVREHGADVLVAGSTKALIMSAVAAKRARIPLIWHVHDRISAEYFGAALAFLIRILGKLVADGYIANSRSTESSLRPGRLPGVIAYPGLDFRGTPDTEHTPQRPASETIIAVVGRLIQWKGQDVFLRALANAKVRPQRVYLVGGTFFGEEPFRTELEDLASELQLPVTFTGHLDDPTDILSITDILVHCSVIAEPFGQVVVEGLRAGCAVIATQPGGPAETIESGVHGLLVQAGDTGQLTAALDRLIEDRDLRIRLAQAGRDRARRFDIADSAQTVGAFLSDMVARRSTTPLAGRRV
;
A
#
# COMPACT_ATOMS: atom_id res chain seq x y z
N MET A 1 2.66 27.57 9.16
CA MET A 1 2.26 26.52 8.18
C MET A 1 3.52 25.72 7.88
N ILE A 2 3.49 24.39 8.07
CA ILE A 2 4.64 23.50 7.83
C ILE A 2 4.52 22.96 6.41
N ARG A 3 5.59 23.09 5.62
CA ARG A 3 5.65 22.56 4.25
C ARG A 3 6.27 21.18 4.27
N ALA A 4 5.47 20.14 3.99
CA ALA A 4 5.93 18.77 3.94
C ALA A 4 6.05 18.32 2.48
N THR A 5 7.27 18.01 2.04
CA THR A 5 7.53 17.51 0.70
C THR A 5 7.64 15.99 0.72
N PHE A 6 6.76 15.32 0.00
CA PHE A 6 6.78 13.88 -0.20
C PHE A 6 7.57 13.55 -1.47
N VAL A 7 8.30 12.45 -1.45
CA VAL A 7 9.15 12.02 -2.57
C VAL A 7 8.84 10.58 -2.95
N ALA A 8 8.51 10.35 -4.20
CA ALA A 8 8.40 9.00 -4.78
C ALA A 8 9.35 8.82 -5.96
N HIS A 9 9.84 7.60 -6.12
CA HIS A 9 10.76 7.23 -7.20
C HIS A 9 10.04 6.83 -8.49
N THR A 10 8.72 6.66 -8.45
CA THR A 10 7.87 6.32 -9.59
C THR A 10 6.57 7.09 -9.55
N ALA A 11 6.02 7.40 -10.72
CA ALA A 11 4.71 8.00 -10.89
C ALA A 11 3.70 7.01 -11.52
N ALA A 12 4.00 5.70 -11.51
CA ALA A 12 3.08 4.65 -11.90
C ALA A 12 2.00 4.45 -10.82
N PRO A 13 0.72 4.22 -11.18
CA PRO A 13 -0.33 3.98 -10.22
C PRO A 13 -0.14 2.60 -9.55
N SER A 14 0.25 2.59 -8.29
CA SER A 14 0.31 1.40 -7.46
C SER A 14 -0.38 1.64 -6.13
N GLY A 15 -0.55 0.59 -5.33
CA GLY A 15 -1.21 0.72 -4.04
C GLY A 15 -0.59 1.77 -3.10
N ALA A 16 0.75 1.91 -3.11
CA ALA A 16 1.46 2.89 -2.28
C ALA A 16 1.23 4.32 -2.77
N GLU A 17 1.29 4.55 -4.08
CA GLU A 17 1.08 5.86 -4.70
C GLU A 17 -0.38 6.33 -4.55
N LEU A 18 -1.34 5.42 -4.74
CA LEU A 18 -2.78 5.70 -4.53
C LEU A 18 -3.07 5.99 -3.04
N ALA A 19 -2.46 5.25 -2.11
CA ALA A 19 -2.57 5.53 -0.69
C ALA A 19 -1.99 6.90 -0.32
N THR A 20 -0.84 7.26 -0.92
CA THR A 20 -0.21 8.56 -0.73
C THR A 20 -1.09 9.68 -1.28
N LEU A 21 -1.70 9.51 -2.46
CA LEU A 21 -2.64 10.47 -3.03
C LEU A 21 -3.82 10.71 -2.08
N ARG A 22 -4.45 9.65 -1.58
CA ARG A 22 -5.56 9.75 -0.61
C ARG A 22 -5.13 10.49 0.66
N LEU A 23 -3.97 10.14 1.21
CA LEU A 23 -3.43 10.78 2.41
C LEU A 23 -3.19 12.29 2.21
N LEU A 24 -2.51 12.67 1.12
CA LEU A 24 -2.20 14.07 0.86
C LEU A 24 -3.46 14.89 0.56
N SER A 25 -4.43 14.30 -0.16
CA SER A 25 -5.75 14.90 -0.38
C SER A 25 -6.51 15.12 0.93
N ALA A 26 -6.46 14.15 1.85
CA ALA A 26 -7.10 14.25 3.16
C ALA A 26 -6.42 15.32 4.04
N ILE A 27 -5.08 15.39 4.04
CA ILE A 27 -4.33 16.43 4.75
C ILE A 27 -4.74 17.82 4.23
N ARG A 28 -4.77 18.01 2.92
CA ARG A 28 -5.10 19.29 2.30
C ARG A 28 -6.55 19.72 2.57
N ASN A 29 -7.48 18.78 2.52
CA ASN A 29 -8.92 19.03 2.69
C ASN A 29 -9.37 18.98 4.16
N SER A 30 -8.43 18.80 5.09
CA SER A 30 -8.75 18.77 6.53
C SER A 30 -9.27 20.13 6.99
N SER A 31 -10.48 20.16 7.56
CA SER A 31 -11.05 21.35 8.21
C SER A 31 -10.45 21.59 9.60
N THR A 32 -9.81 20.61 10.19
CA THR A 32 -9.01 20.76 11.41
C THR A 32 -7.75 21.55 11.07
N ARG A 33 -7.34 22.48 11.95
CA ARG A 33 -6.14 23.34 11.83
C ARG A 33 -4.83 22.53 11.71
N LEU A 34 -4.76 21.58 10.77
CA LEU A 34 -3.48 21.01 10.37
C LEU A 34 -2.74 22.10 9.61
N ILE A 35 -1.74 22.68 10.26
CA ILE A 35 -0.88 23.72 9.69
C ILE A 35 0.14 23.04 8.74
N LEU A 36 -0.33 22.11 7.90
CA LEU A 36 0.51 21.33 6.99
C LEU A 36 0.13 21.59 5.53
N GLU A 37 1.10 22.01 4.73
CA GLU A 37 0.98 22.18 3.29
C GLU A 37 1.75 21.03 2.60
N PRO A 38 1.04 20.01 2.05
CA PRO A 38 1.69 18.90 1.38
C PRO A 38 2.11 19.27 -0.05
N SER A 39 3.28 18.79 -0.46
CA SER A 39 3.74 18.80 -1.84
C SER A 39 4.33 17.45 -2.24
N MET A 40 4.40 17.17 -3.55
CA MET A 40 4.90 15.91 -4.07
C MET A 40 6.00 16.14 -5.11
N VAL A 41 7.09 15.37 -5.00
CA VAL A 41 8.17 15.35 -5.98
C VAL A 41 8.33 13.92 -6.49
N TYR A 42 8.19 13.75 -7.80
CA TYR A 42 8.48 12.50 -8.50
C TYR A 42 9.84 12.57 -9.19
N THR A 43 10.54 11.43 -9.30
CA THR A 43 11.79 11.34 -10.05
C THR A 43 11.58 10.91 -11.51
N GLU A 44 10.37 10.54 -11.87
CA GLU A 44 9.95 10.24 -13.25
C GLU A 44 8.53 10.75 -13.48
N ASP A 45 8.18 11.01 -14.75
CA ASP A 45 6.83 11.40 -15.12
C ASP A 45 5.90 10.19 -15.23
N GLY A 46 4.59 10.41 -15.06
CA GLY A 46 3.58 9.37 -15.17
C GLY A 46 2.19 9.79 -14.69
N PRO A 47 1.21 8.86 -14.73
CA PRO A 47 -0.19 9.16 -14.43
C PRO A 47 -0.42 9.82 -13.07
N MET A 48 0.34 9.43 -12.04
CA MET A 48 0.18 9.95 -10.69
C MET A 48 0.53 11.45 -10.57
N VAL A 49 1.35 12.00 -11.46
CA VAL A 49 1.65 13.45 -11.50
C VAL A 49 0.37 14.25 -11.77
N ASN A 50 -0.41 13.83 -12.77
CA ASN A 50 -1.67 14.48 -13.10
C ASN A 50 -2.73 14.21 -12.01
N ALA A 51 -2.77 13.01 -11.45
CA ALA A 51 -3.69 12.66 -10.35
C ALA A 51 -3.43 13.55 -9.11
N MET A 52 -2.19 13.79 -8.73
CA MET A 52 -1.85 14.71 -7.63
C MET A 52 -2.27 16.15 -7.94
N LYS A 53 -1.96 16.63 -9.15
CA LYS A 53 -2.31 17.99 -9.58
C LYS A 53 -3.82 18.22 -9.62
N SER A 54 -4.61 17.24 -10.06
CA SER A 54 -6.08 17.32 -10.10
C SER A 54 -6.69 17.46 -8.70
N GLN A 55 -6.03 16.89 -7.68
CA GLN A 55 -6.37 17.09 -6.27
C GLN A 55 -5.80 18.41 -5.69
N GLY A 56 -5.18 19.25 -6.55
CA GLY A 56 -4.59 20.52 -6.18
C GLY A 56 -3.35 20.42 -5.29
N ILE A 57 -2.68 19.28 -5.27
CA ILE A 57 -1.42 19.08 -4.56
C ILE A 57 -0.29 19.64 -5.43
N SER A 58 0.54 20.54 -4.86
CA SER A 58 1.72 21.06 -5.54
C SER A 58 2.64 19.90 -5.92
N THR A 59 2.81 19.66 -7.23
CA THR A 59 3.51 18.48 -7.73
C THR A 59 4.53 18.87 -8.79
N SER A 60 5.76 18.39 -8.61
CA SER A 60 6.84 18.56 -9.57
C SER A 60 7.50 17.24 -9.95
N VAL A 61 8.06 17.20 -11.15
CA VAL A 61 8.90 16.10 -11.61
C VAL A 61 10.33 16.61 -11.64
N LEU A 62 11.23 15.90 -10.97
CA LEU A 62 12.63 16.29 -10.93
C LEU A 62 13.26 16.05 -12.31
N ALA A 63 13.75 17.11 -12.94
CA ALA A 63 14.46 17.01 -14.20
C ALA A 63 15.77 16.22 -14.00
N ASN A 64 15.78 14.97 -14.44
CA ASN A 64 16.94 14.08 -14.35
C ASN A 64 16.87 13.00 -15.43
N THR A 65 17.98 12.30 -15.66
CA THR A 65 18.09 11.16 -16.56
C THR A 65 17.95 9.82 -15.83
N PHE A 66 17.40 9.83 -14.61
CA PHE A 66 17.25 8.63 -13.80
C PHE A 66 16.09 7.79 -14.31
N ASP A 67 16.39 6.57 -14.72
CA ASP A 67 15.39 5.54 -14.98
C ASP A 67 15.27 4.63 -13.75
N SER A 68 14.13 4.67 -13.10
CA SER A 68 13.86 3.86 -11.90
C SER A 68 13.97 2.34 -12.17
N ARG A 69 13.77 1.93 -13.44
CA ARG A 69 13.84 0.54 -13.89
C ARG A 69 15.28 0.06 -14.05
N SER A 70 16.21 0.96 -14.34
CA SER A 70 17.63 0.63 -14.52
C SER A 70 18.32 0.22 -13.20
N VAL A 71 17.77 0.62 -12.05
CA VAL A 71 18.28 0.29 -10.71
C VAL A 71 17.45 -0.84 -10.12
N THR A 72 17.62 -2.04 -10.67
CA THR A 72 17.04 -3.27 -10.11
C THR A 72 18.02 -3.93 -9.13
N ILE A 73 17.52 -4.29 -7.95
CA ILE A 73 18.30 -4.91 -6.87
C ILE A 73 18.56 -6.40 -7.17
N ARG A 74 17.74 -7.04 -8.01
CA ARG A 74 17.87 -8.44 -8.40
C ARG A 74 18.64 -8.55 -9.74
N GLY A 75 19.70 -9.37 -9.78
CA GLY A 75 20.36 -9.79 -11.04
C GLY A 75 21.46 -8.89 -11.57
N SER A 76 21.83 -7.78 -10.91
CA SER A 76 22.92 -6.90 -11.40
C SER A 76 24.25 -7.16 -10.69
N GLY A 77 25.35 -7.21 -11.46
CA GLY A 77 26.71 -7.29 -10.94
C GLY A 77 27.06 -6.06 -10.04
N TRP A 78 28.09 -6.21 -9.18
CA TRP A 78 28.49 -5.20 -8.20
C TRP A 78 28.78 -3.82 -8.80
N LEU A 79 29.35 -3.74 -10.02
CA LEU A 79 29.61 -2.49 -10.72
C LEU A 79 28.30 -1.73 -11.07
N ARG A 80 27.25 -2.45 -11.51
CA ARG A 80 25.94 -1.83 -11.78
C ARG A 80 25.27 -1.34 -10.50
N ARG A 81 25.46 -2.03 -9.39
CA ARG A 81 24.98 -1.58 -8.06
C ARG A 81 25.67 -0.30 -7.59
N LEU A 82 26.98 -0.17 -7.80
CA LEU A 82 27.72 1.05 -7.51
C LEU A 82 27.28 2.22 -8.41
N ALA A 83 27.14 1.98 -9.73
CA ALA A 83 26.64 3.00 -10.65
C ALA A 83 25.20 3.46 -10.29
N GLY A 84 24.34 2.53 -9.87
CA GLY A 84 23.01 2.86 -9.35
C GLY A 84 23.06 3.72 -8.08
N ALA A 85 23.94 3.40 -7.14
CA ALA A 85 24.12 4.17 -5.91
C ALA A 85 24.61 5.61 -6.19
N THR A 86 25.58 5.78 -7.08
CA THR A 86 26.08 7.12 -7.47
C THR A 86 25.01 7.94 -8.18
N SER A 87 24.17 7.31 -9.01
CA SER A 87 23.02 7.96 -9.64
C SER A 87 22.02 8.46 -8.61
N LEU A 88 21.66 7.64 -7.63
CA LEU A 88 20.75 8.03 -6.55
C LEU A 88 21.29 9.20 -5.71
N VAL A 89 22.61 9.25 -5.47
CA VAL A 89 23.26 10.38 -4.77
C VAL A 89 23.17 11.67 -5.59
N ARG A 90 23.42 11.61 -6.91
CA ARG A 90 23.29 12.79 -7.79
C ARG A 90 21.85 13.30 -7.83
N VAL A 91 20.87 12.41 -7.98
CA VAL A 91 19.45 12.76 -7.93
C VAL A 91 19.11 13.38 -6.57
N GLY A 92 19.61 12.81 -5.47
CA GLY A 92 19.43 13.36 -4.13
C GLY A 92 20.03 14.77 -3.96
N TRP A 93 21.16 15.04 -4.63
CA TRP A 93 21.77 16.38 -4.60
C TRP A 93 20.89 17.41 -5.33
N SER A 94 20.36 17.08 -6.50
CA SER A 94 19.43 17.93 -7.26
C SER A 94 18.10 18.11 -6.51
N LEU A 95 17.57 17.03 -5.94
CA LEU A 95 16.38 17.06 -5.08
C LEU A 95 16.58 18.02 -3.89
N GLY A 96 17.76 18.01 -3.26
CA GLY A 96 18.08 18.90 -2.14
C GLY A 96 18.11 20.39 -2.52
N ALA A 97 18.42 20.73 -3.78
CA ALA A 97 18.28 22.09 -4.28
C ALA A 97 16.82 22.49 -4.42
N ALA A 98 16.00 21.66 -5.10
CA ALA A 98 14.58 21.90 -5.31
C ALA A 98 13.82 22.02 -3.97
N VAL A 99 14.07 21.11 -3.03
CA VAL A 99 13.47 21.13 -1.69
C VAL A 99 13.78 22.43 -0.92
N ARG A 100 15.00 22.95 -1.03
CA ARG A 100 15.38 24.25 -0.42
C ARG A 100 14.69 25.42 -1.10
N GLU A 101 14.61 25.40 -2.41
CA GLU A 101 13.97 26.46 -3.21
C GLU A 101 12.47 26.55 -2.88
N HIS A 102 11.81 25.41 -2.69
CA HIS A 102 10.40 25.33 -2.27
C HIS A 102 10.20 25.62 -0.76
N GLY A 103 11.27 25.76 0.01
CA GLY A 103 11.21 26.07 1.44
C GLY A 103 10.56 24.98 2.27
N ALA A 104 10.79 23.70 1.94
CA ALA A 104 10.27 22.59 2.72
C ALA A 104 10.85 22.55 4.14
N ASP A 105 10.00 22.25 5.12
CA ASP A 105 10.35 22.09 6.53
C ASP A 105 10.66 20.65 6.91
N VAL A 106 10.09 19.69 6.16
CA VAL A 106 10.27 18.24 6.35
C VAL A 106 10.21 17.50 5.02
N LEU A 107 11.02 16.47 4.88
CA LEU A 107 11.05 15.59 3.71
C LEU A 107 10.52 14.20 4.09
N VAL A 108 9.61 13.67 3.27
CA VAL A 108 8.99 12.34 3.50
C VAL A 108 9.30 11.44 2.31
N ALA A 109 10.06 10.37 2.54
CA ALA A 109 10.46 9.41 1.51
C ALA A 109 9.48 8.23 1.44
N GLY A 110 8.76 8.05 0.32
CA GLY A 110 7.70 7.05 0.12
C GLY A 110 8.19 5.66 -0.31
N SER A 111 9.49 5.42 -0.42
CA SER A 111 10.04 4.09 -0.75
C SER A 111 11.51 3.98 -0.34
N THR A 112 12.08 2.77 -0.40
CA THR A 112 13.51 2.55 -0.10
C THR A 112 14.43 3.30 -1.07
N LYS A 113 14.10 3.40 -2.37
CA LYS A 113 14.86 4.19 -3.34
C LYS A 113 14.73 5.69 -3.03
N ALA A 114 13.53 6.16 -2.74
CA ALA A 114 13.29 7.54 -2.33
C ALA A 114 14.03 7.87 -1.02
N LEU A 115 14.15 6.94 -0.07
CA LEU A 115 14.89 7.12 1.17
C LEU A 115 16.37 7.47 0.93
N ILE A 116 17.03 6.77 0.01
CA ILE A 116 18.45 7.02 -0.32
C ILE A 116 18.62 8.42 -0.92
N MET A 117 17.79 8.80 -1.88
CA MET A 117 17.84 10.12 -2.51
C MET A 117 17.50 11.22 -1.49
N SER A 118 16.46 10.99 -0.70
CA SER A 118 16.00 11.94 0.31
C SER A 118 16.99 12.11 1.46
N ALA A 119 17.81 11.12 1.78
CA ALA A 119 18.87 11.24 2.79
C ALA A 119 19.91 12.30 2.38
N VAL A 120 20.32 12.32 1.11
CA VAL A 120 21.21 13.34 0.57
C VAL A 120 20.53 14.72 0.55
N ALA A 121 19.27 14.75 0.09
CA ALA A 121 18.48 15.98 -0.03
C ALA A 121 18.23 16.63 1.34
N ALA A 122 17.76 15.86 2.32
CA ALA A 122 17.47 16.34 3.67
C ALA A 122 18.72 16.88 4.38
N LYS A 123 19.86 16.18 4.23
CA LYS A 123 21.15 16.65 4.76
C LYS A 123 21.58 17.98 4.12
N ARG A 124 21.43 18.10 2.79
CA ARG A 124 21.73 19.34 2.05
C ARG A 124 20.79 20.48 2.44
N ALA A 125 19.49 20.20 2.56
CA ALA A 125 18.48 21.17 2.96
C ALA A 125 18.47 21.47 4.47
N ARG A 126 19.11 20.64 5.29
CA ARG A 126 19.13 20.69 6.76
C ARG A 126 17.74 20.58 7.40
N ILE A 127 16.89 19.73 6.84
CA ILE A 127 15.54 19.45 7.34
C ILE A 127 15.43 18.00 7.79
N PRO A 128 14.43 17.64 8.65
CA PRO A 128 14.19 16.25 9.05
C PRO A 128 13.77 15.39 7.85
N LEU A 129 14.21 14.12 7.89
CA LEU A 129 13.83 13.08 6.94
C LEU A 129 12.95 12.03 7.62
N ILE A 130 11.75 11.85 7.10
CA ILE A 130 10.81 10.83 7.55
C ILE A 130 10.69 9.74 6.49
N TRP A 131 10.75 8.47 6.90
CA TRP A 131 10.56 7.34 6.01
C TRP A 131 9.11 6.84 6.08
N HIS A 132 8.34 7.07 5.00
CA HIS A 132 7.00 6.50 4.84
C HIS A 132 7.11 5.10 4.24
N VAL A 133 6.83 4.09 5.06
CA VAL A 133 7.11 2.68 4.75
C VAL A 133 5.81 1.99 4.33
N HIS A 134 5.76 1.61 3.07
CA HIS A 134 4.63 0.91 2.49
C HIS A 134 4.82 -0.60 2.39
N ASP A 135 6.08 -1.07 2.35
CA ASP A 135 6.42 -2.49 2.22
C ASP A 135 6.91 -3.06 3.55
N ARG A 136 6.67 -4.35 3.77
CA ARG A 136 7.32 -5.06 4.88
C ARG A 136 8.80 -5.26 4.58
N ILE A 137 9.67 -4.79 5.47
CA ILE A 137 11.12 -5.00 5.34
C ILE A 137 11.47 -6.36 5.92
N SER A 138 11.13 -7.42 5.19
CA SER A 138 11.28 -8.80 5.62
C SER A 138 12.10 -9.62 4.63
N ALA A 139 12.55 -10.81 5.08
CA ALA A 139 13.30 -11.73 4.24
C ALA A 139 12.47 -12.27 3.07
N GLU A 140 11.16 -12.39 3.25
CA GLU A 140 10.21 -12.84 2.22
C GLU A 140 10.16 -11.88 1.02
N TYR A 141 10.20 -10.55 1.29
CA TYR A 141 10.17 -9.52 0.25
C TYR A 141 11.52 -9.24 -0.39
N PHE A 142 12.58 -9.14 0.44
CA PHE A 142 13.87 -8.60 0.01
C PHE A 142 15.02 -9.61 0.11
N GLY A 143 14.80 -10.77 0.72
CA GLY A 143 15.88 -11.64 1.20
C GLY A 143 16.51 -11.11 2.49
N ALA A 144 17.10 -12.00 3.29
CA ALA A 144 17.54 -11.68 4.66
C ALA A 144 18.62 -10.57 4.70
N ALA A 145 19.63 -10.67 3.85
CA ALA A 145 20.75 -9.73 3.83
C ALA A 145 20.30 -8.31 3.44
N LEU A 146 19.47 -8.19 2.37
CA LEU A 146 19.02 -6.89 1.90
C LEU A 146 18.03 -6.27 2.90
N ALA A 147 17.11 -7.05 3.47
CA ALA A 147 16.21 -6.56 4.51
C ALA A 147 16.98 -6.02 5.73
N PHE A 148 18.07 -6.71 6.13
CA PHE A 148 18.96 -6.23 7.19
C PHE A 148 19.62 -4.89 6.83
N LEU A 149 20.17 -4.77 5.62
CA LEU A 149 20.81 -3.53 5.15
C LEU A 149 19.82 -2.36 5.05
N ILE A 150 18.61 -2.61 4.55
CA ILE A 150 17.55 -1.58 4.47
C ILE A 150 17.17 -1.08 5.86
N ARG A 151 17.03 -1.97 6.85
CA ARG A 151 16.74 -1.59 8.24
C ARG A 151 17.85 -0.73 8.84
N ILE A 152 19.11 -1.11 8.62
CA ILE A 152 20.25 -0.30 9.10
C ILE A 152 20.25 1.06 8.43
N LEU A 153 20.09 1.11 7.09
CA LEU A 153 20.02 2.36 6.36
C LEU A 153 18.94 3.27 6.92
N GLY A 154 17.71 2.75 7.06
CA GLY A 154 16.59 3.51 7.62
C GLY A 154 16.92 4.12 9.00
N LYS A 155 17.51 3.33 9.90
CA LYS A 155 17.93 3.80 11.24
C LYS A 155 19.04 4.85 11.23
N LEU A 156 19.90 4.81 10.22
CA LEU A 156 21.04 5.75 10.13
C LEU A 156 20.67 7.08 9.47
N VAL A 157 19.70 7.07 8.54
CA VAL A 157 19.44 8.26 7.72
C VAL A 157 18.10 8.93 8.02
N ALA A 158 17.10 8.20 8.55
CA ALA A 158 15.81 8.78 8.87
C ALA A 158 15.77 9.30 10.32
N ASP A 159 15.11 10.45 10.50
CA ASP A 159 14.84 11.04 11.81
C ASP A 159 13.56 10.42 12.45
N GLY A 160 12.70 9.78 11.62
CA GLY A 160 11.50 9.10 12.05
C GLY A 160 10.87 8.27 10.93
N TYR A 161 9.78 7.56 11.22
CA TYR A 161 9.07 6.76 10.22
C TYR A 161 7.54 6.90 10.35
N ILE A 162 6.86 6.64 9.23
CA ILE A 162 5.42 6.42 9.16
C ILE A 162 5.25 5.00 8.60
N ALA A 163 4.63 4.10 9.34
CA ALA A 163 4.33 2.74 8.87
C ALA A 163 2.86 2.64 8.49
N ASN A 164 2.57 1.94 7.39
CA ASN A 164 1.19 1.73 6.93
C ASN A 164 0.42 0.67 7.73
N SER A 165 1.06 -0.01 8.68
CA SER A 165 0.46 -1.01 9.56
C SER A 165 1.41 -1.40 10.69
N ARG A 166 0.90 -2.05 11.74
CA ARG A 166 1.72 -2.70 12.80
C ARG A 166 2.56 -3.83 12.22
N SER A 167 2.04 -4.55 11.24
CA SER A 167 2.75 -5.60 10.51
C SER A 167 3.99 -5.06 9.82
N THR A 168 3.88 -3.91 9.14
CA THR A 168 5.01 -3.22 8.53
C THR A 168 5.98 -2.69 9.58
N GLU A 169 5.47 -2.00 10.61
CA GLU A 169 6.30 -1.49 11.72
C GLU A 169 7.13 -2.59 12.37
N SER A 170 6.52 -3.73 12.73
CA SER A 170 7.21 -4.86 13.34
C SER A 170 8.36 -5.39 12.46
N SER A 171 8.16 -5.34 11.13
CA SER A 171 9.18 -5.75 10.16
C SER A 171 10.38 -4.82 10.10
N LEU A 172 10.21 -3.53 10.44
CA LEU A 172 11.30 -2.54 10.48
C LEU A 172 12.23 -2.76 11.66
N ARG A 173 11.73 -3.29 12.78
CA ARG A 173 12.48 -3.35 14.04
C ARG A 173 13.09 -1.98 14.40
N PRO A 174 12.28 -0.93 14.54
CA PRO A 174 12.75 0.47 14.50
C PRO A 174 13.61 0.85 15.71
N GLY A 175 13.54 0.11 16.81
CA GLY A 175 14.28 0.39 18.04
C GLY A 175 13.78 1.68 18.71
N ARG A 176 14.66 2.69 18.81
CA ARG A 176 14.33 4.00 19.41
C ARG A 176 13.93 5.07 18.38
N LEU A 177 13.90 4.74 17.09
CA LEU A 177 13.48 5.68 16.06
C LEU A 177 12.01 6.06 16.29
N PRO A 178 11.67 7.35 16.42
CA PRO A 178 10.28 7.77 16.60
C PRO A 178 9.45 7.46 15.36
N GLY A 179 8.20 7.07 15.56
CA GLY A 179 7.32 6.77 14.43
C GLY A 179 5.86 6.70 14.81
N VAL A 180 5.04 6.64 13.78
CA VAL A 180 3.59 6.46 13.90
C VAL A 180 3.09 5.41 12.90
N ILE A 181 1.93 4.84 13.22
CA ILE A 181 1.18 4.01 12.29
C ILE A 181 0.09 4.88 11.67
N ALA A 182 0.07 4.95 10.34
CA ALA A 182 -0.95 5.62 9.57
C ALA A 182 -1.48 4.65 8.51
N TYR A 183 -2.64 4.08 8.77
CA TYR A 183 -3.25 3.12 7.85
C TYR A 183 -3.63 3.79 6.53
N PRO A 184 -3.40 3.16 5.36
CA PRO A 184 -3.85 3.67 4.06
C PRO A 184 -5.36 3.48 3.94
N GLY A 185 -6.10 4.29 4.67
CA GLY A 185 -7.54 4.24 4.78
C GLY A 185 -8.28 4.72 3.55
N LEU A 186 -9.60 4.75 3.65
CA LEU A 186 -10.50 5.22 2.60
C LEU A 186 -11.14 6.55 3.02
N ASP A 187 -11.58 7.33 2.05
CA ASP A 187 -12.40 8.53 2.33
C ASP A 187 -13.86 8.09 2.49
N PHE A 188 -14.40 8.30 3.68
CA PHE A 188 -15.80 8.02 3.99
C PHE A 188 -16.70 9.26 3.87
N ARG A 189 -16.14 10.43 3.55
CA ARG A 189 -16.90 11.67 3.40
C ARG A 189 -17.65 11.68 2.08
N GLY A 190 -18.94 11.91 2.12
CA GLY A 190 -19.78 12.05 0.93
C GLY A 190 -19.99 10.76 0.11
N THR A 191 -19.51 9.63 0.61
CA THR A 191 -19.82 8.34 0.00
C THR A 191 -21.11 7.81 0.61
N PRO A 192 -22.19 7.60 -0.17
CA PRO A 192 -23.37 6.92 0.34
C PRO A 192 -22.98 5.56 0.92
N ASP A 193 -23.59 5.18 2.02
CA ASP A 193 -23.51 3.78 2.47
C ASP A 193 -24.10 2.92 1.36
N THR A 194 -23.25 2.11 0.73
CA THR A 194 -23.73 1.14 -0.24
C THR A 194 -24.61 0.14 0.52
N GLU A 195 -25.90 0.06 0.16
CA GLU A 195 -26.82 -0.90 0.76
C GLU A 195 -26.57 -2.33 0.27
N HIS A 196 -25.46 -2.54 -0.47
CA HIS A 196 -25.13 -3.88 -0.95
C HIS A 196 -25.01 -4.84 0.22
N THR A 197 -25.81 -5.87 0.18
CA THR A 197 -25.77 -6.97 1.13
C THR A 197 -25.70 -8.27 0.33
N PRO A 198 -24.78 -9.20 0.63
CA PRO A 198 -24.57 -10.42 -0.15
C PRO A 198 -25.69 -11.43 0.12
N GLN A 199 -26.85 -11.25 -0.54
CA GLN A 199 -28.07 -12.02 -0.30
C GLN A 199 -28.33 -13.12 -1.31
N ARG A 200 -27.45 -13.31 -2.32
CA ARG A 200 -27.64 -14.31 -3.37
C ARG A 200 -27.63 -15.73 -2.81
N PRO A 201 -28.39 -16.66 -3.38
CA PRO A 201 -28.27 -18.08 -3.06
C PRO A 201 -26.88 -18.62 -3.45
N ALA A 202 -26.48 -19.75 -2.90
CA ALA A 202 -25.15 -20.32 -3.08
C ALA A 202 -24.71 -20.42 -4.55
N SER A 203 -25.58 -20.90 -5.42
CA SER A 203 -25.30 -21.06 -6.87
C SER A 203 -25.21 -19.75 -7.65
N GLU A 204 -25.68 -18.64 -7.09
CA GLU A 204 -25.66 -17.31 -7.71
C GLU A 204 -24.60 -16.39 -7.11
N THR A 205 -23.81 -16.90 -6.17
CA THR A 205 -22.76 -16.12 -5.49
C THR A 205 -21.73 -15.59 -6.48
N ILE A 206 -21.35 -14.32 -6.31
CA ILE A 206 -20.30 -13.66 -7.07
C ILE A 206 -19.09 -13.47 -6.17
N ILE A 207 -17.92 -13.90 -6.65
CA ILE A 207 -16.64 -13.78 -5.93
C ILE A 207 -15.72 -12.84 -6.69
N ALA A 208 -14.97 -12.02 -5.98
CA ALA A 208 -13.90 -11.21 -6.56
C ALA A 208 -12.56 -11.41 -5.84
N VAL A 209 -11.48 -11.38 -6.61
CA VAL A 209 -10.10 -11.22 -6.14
C VAL A 209 -9.57 -9.96 -6.80
N VAL A 210 -9.17 -8.98 -6.00
CA VAL A 210 -8.68 -7.69 -6.51
C VAL A 210 -7.21 -7.50 -6.15
N GLY A 211 -6.39 -7.21 -7.15
CA GLY A 211 -4.98 -6.93 -6.98
C GLY A 211 -4.15 -7.30 -8.20
N ARG A 212 -2.92 -6.79 -8.25
CA ARG A 212 -1.98 -7.09 -9.31
C ARG A 212 -1.81 -8.60 -9.51
N LEU A 213 -1.80 -9.05 -10.76
CA LEU A 213 -1.58 -10.46 -11.10
C LEU A 213 -0.10 -10.78 -10.98
N ILE A 214 0.29 -11.32 -9.83
CA ILE A 214 1.68 -11.70 -9.51
C ILE A 214 1.68 -12.86 -8.52
N GLN A 215 2.64 -13.76 -8.62
CA GLN A 215 2.72 -15.02 -7.86
C GLN A 215 2.48 -14.85 -6.35
N TRP A 216 3.09 -13.84 -5.72
CA TRP A 216 2.93 -13.67 -4.27
C TRP A 216 1.52 -13.23 -3.82
N LYS A 217 0.67 -12.78 -4.75
CA LYS A 217 -0.74 -12.48 -4.49
C LYS A 217 -1.62 -13.74 -4.45
N GLY A 218 -1.13 -14.90 -4.91
CA GLY A 218 -1.75 -16.21 -4.69
C GLY A 218 -3.05 -16.46 -5.42
N GLN A 219 -3.27 -15.80 -6.58
CA GLN A 219 -4.48 -16.05 -7.38
C GLN A 219 -4.55 -17.51 -7.86
N ASP A 220 -3.42 -18.15 -8.10
CA ASP A 220 -3.34 -19.58 -8.39
C ASP A 220 -3.76 -20.45 -7.22
N VAL A 221 -3.39 -20.10 -5.99
CA VAL A 221 -3.85 -20.78 -4.76
C VAL A 221 -5.36 -20.64 -4.61
N PHE A 222 -5.90 -19.43 -4.89
CA PHE A 222 -7.35 -19.21 -4.88
C PHE A 222 -8.07 -20.06 -5.92
N LEU A 223 -7.60 -20.12 -7.18
CA LEU A 223 -8.24 -20.94 -8.22
C LEU A 223 -8.25 -22.42 -7.84
N ARG A 224 -7.15 -22.94 -7.31
CA ARG A 224 -7.09 -24.34 -6.80
C ARG A 224 -8.01 -24.57 -5.62
N ALA A 225 -8.10 -23.62 -4.69
CA ALA A 225 -9.02 -23.71 -3.56
C ALA A 225 -10.48 -23.73 -4.03
N LEU A 226 -10.82 -22.86 -4.97
CA LEU A 226 -12.17 -22.78 -5.53
C LEU A 226 -12.55 -24.04 -6.33
N ALA A 227 -11.58 -24.65 -7.01
CA ALA A 227 -11.79 -25.91 -7.72
C ALA A 227 -12.22 -27.05 -6.79
N ASN A 228 -11.77 -27.02 -5.54
CA ASN A 228 -12.10 -28.00 -4.50
C ASN A 228 -13.37 -27.64 -3.70
N ALA A 229 -13.97 -26.47 -3.94
CA ALA A 229 -15.19 -26.06 -3.25
C ALA A 229 -16.38 -26.92 -3.65
N LYS A 230 -17.27 -27.20 -2.68
CA LYS A 230 -18.46 -28.04 -2.86
C LYS A 230 -19.49 -27.44 -3.83
N VAL A 231 -19.65 -26.12 -3.79
CA VAL A 231 -20.59 -25.39 -4.65
C VAL A 231 -19.80 -24.38 -5.50
N ARG A 232 -20.04 -24.41 -6.82
CA ARG A 232 -19.44 -23.45 -7.74
C ARG A 232 -20.20 -22.12 -7.67
N PRO A 233 -19.51 -20.97 -7.58
CA PRO A 233 -20.16 -19.68 -7.69
C PRO A 233 -20.64 -19.44 -9.12
N GLN A 234 -21.57 -18.51 -9.28
CA GLN A 234 -22.05 -18.09 -10.59
C GLN A 234 -20.94 -17.43 -11.42
N ARG A 235 -20.13 -16.60 -10.77
CA ARG A 235 -19.07 -15.84 -11.43
C ARG A 235 -17.92 -15.53 -10.49
N VAL A 236 -16.74 -15.46 -11.06
CA VAL A 236 -15.52 -15.03 -10.39
C VAL A 236 -14.87 -13.89 -11.19
N TYR A 237 -14.55 -12.81 -10.53
CA TYR A 237 -13.76 -11.73 -11.12
C TYR A 237 -12.33 -11.75 -10.58
N LEU A 238 -11.34 -11.90 -11.47
CA LEU A 238 -9.95 -11.56 -11.18
C LEU A 238 -9.67 -10.15 -11.71
N VAL A 239 -9.67 -9.20 -10.77
CA VAL A 239 -9.55 -7.77 -11.07
C VAL A 239 -8.11 -7.33 -10.84
N GLY A 240 -7.40 -6.98 -11.91
CA GLY A 240 -6.04 -6.48 -11.85
C GLY A 240 -5.27 -6.73 -13.12
N GLY A 241 -4.25 -5.93 -13.32
CA GLY A 241 -3.32 -6.02 -14.45
C GLY A 241 -2.01 -6.67 -14.06
N THR A 242 -1.19 -6.88 -15.10
CA THR A 242 0.21 -7.24 -15.02
C THR A 242 1.06 -5.99 -15.18
N PHE A 243 2.19 -5.93 -14.47
CA PHE A 243 3.17 -4.86 -14.57
C PHE A 243 4.57 -5.49 -14.57
N PHE A 244 5.53 -4.86 -15.20
CA PHE A 244 6.94 -5.25 -15.12
C PHE A 244 7.29 -6.69 -15.59
N GLY A 245 6.59 -7.22 -16.61
CA GLY A 245 6.89 -8.54 -17.19
C GLY A 245 6.19 -9.71 -16.50
N GLU A 246 5.03 -9.45 -15.89
CA GLU A 246 4.22 -10.46 -15.21
C GLU A 246 3.18 -11.14 -16.14
N GLU A 247 3.17 -10.81 -17.44
CA GLU A 247 2.28 -11.39 -18.44
C GLU A 247 2.29 -12.92 -18.44
N PRO A 248 3.44 -13.62 -18.27
CA PRO A 248 3.43 -15.09 -18.20
C PRO A 248 2.57 -15.65 -17.09
N PHE A 249 2.58 -14.99 -15.90
CA PHE A 249 1.75 -15.45 -14.78
C PHE A 249 0.25 -15.26 -15.05
N ARG A 250 -0.12 -14.23 -15.78
CA ARG A 250 -1.51 -14.05 -16.23
C ARG A 250 -1.93 -15.20 -17.14
N THR A 251 -1.11 -15.57 -18.12
CA THR A 251 -1.39 -16.72 -19.00
C THR A 251 -1.51 -18.02 -18.20
N GLU A 252 -0.62 -18.25 -17.23
CA GLU A 252 -0.71 -19.39 -16.32
C GLU A 252 -2.04 -19.44 -15.56
N LEU A 253 -2.56 -18.29 -15.12
CA LEU A 253 -3.85 -18.20 -14.43
C LEU A 253 -5.03 -18.45 -15.38
N GLU A 254 -4.98 -17.95 -16.62
CA GLU A 254 -6.00 -18.18 -17.65
C GLU A 254 -6.07 -19.67 -18.01
N ASP A 255 -4.92 -20.31 -18.22
CA ASP A 255 -4.82 -21.75 -18.50
C ASP A 255 -5.34 -22.58 -17.32
N LEU A 256 -4.94 -22.24 -16.09
CA LEU A 256 -5.37 -22.92 -14.88
C LEU A 256 -6.90 -22.80 -14.68
N ALA A 257 -7.47 -21.61 -14.88
CA ALA A 257 -8.91 -21.40 -14.77
C ALA A 257 -9.69 -22.24 -15.79
N SER A 258 -9.17 -22.34 -17.03
CA SER A 258 -9.73 -23.17 -18.11
C SER A 258 -9.63 -24.66 -17.79
N GLU A 259 -8.47 -25.16 -17.35
CA GLU A 259 -8.25 -26.55 -16.94
C GLU A 259 -9.23 -26.96 -15.81
N LEU A 260 -9.40 -26.10 -14.83
CA LEU A 260 -10.29 -26.33 -13.69
C LEU A 260 -11.77 -26.02 -13.98
N GLN A 261 -12.10 -25.59 -15.20
CA GLN A 261 -13.45 -25.24 -15.65
C GLN A 261 -14.15 -24.24 -14.70
N LEU A 262 -13.45 -23.20 -14.27
CA LEU A 262 -13.95 -22.17 -13.37
C LEU A 262 -14.60 -21.00 -14.14
N PRO A 263 -15.70 -20.41 -13.64
CA PRO A 263 -16.39 -19.30 -14.29
C PRO A 263 -15.66 -17.96 -14.05
N VAL A 264 -14.41 -17.85 -14.49
CA VAL A 264 -13.53 -16.71 -14.21
C VAL A 264 -13.58 -15.68 -15.34
N THR A 265 -13.70 -14.42 -14.96
CA THR A 265 -13.54 -13.26 -15.84
C THR A 265 -12.31 -12.45 -15.41
N PHE A 266 -11.32 -12.33 -16.29
CA PHE A 266 -10.16 -11.47 -16.10
C PHE A 266 -10.49 -10.08 -16.63
N THR A 267 -10.61 -9.09 -15.73
CA THR A 267 -11.01 -7.74 -16.13
C THR A 267 -9.85 -6.88 -16.63
N GLY A 268 -8.63 -7.28 -16.36
CA GLY A 268 -7.47 -6.40 -16.48
C GLY A 268 -7.44 -5.37 -15.35
N HIS A 269 -6.58 -4.35 -15.52
CA HIS A 269 -6.47 -3.25 -14.56
C HIS A 269 -7.72 -2.37 -14.61
N LEU A 270 -8.26 -2.06 -13.45
CA LEU A 270 -9.30 -1.05 -13.26
C LEU A 270 -8.75 0.03 -12.34
N ASP A 271 -8.93 1.29 -12.71
CA ASP A 271 -8.54 2.43 -11.87
C ASP A 271 -9.38 2.48 -10.59
N ASP A 272 -10.64 2.09 -10.68
CA ASP A 272 -11.57 1.98 -9.55
C ASP A 272 -12.35 0.64 -9.63
N PRO A 273 -12.15 -0.28 -8.68
CA PRO A 273 -12.88 -1.55 -8.64
C PRO A 273 -14.26 -1.45 -7.98
N THR A 274 -14.74 -0.26 -7.61
CA THR A 274 -15.97 -0.05 -6.83
C THR A 274 -17.19 -0.70 -7.48
N ASP A 275 -17.34 -0.60 -8.80
CA ASP A 275 -18.48 -1.20 -9.51
C ASP A 275 -18.50 -2.73 -9.38
N ILE A 276 -17.33 -3.37 -9.48
CA ILE A 276 -17.21 -4.82 -9.29
C ILE A 276 -17.48 -5.20 -7.83
N LEU A 277 -16.91 -4.44 -6.89
CA LEU A 277 -17.11 -4.71 -5.46
C LEU A 277 -18.58 -4.54 -5.05
N SER A 278 -19.29 -3.59 -5.65
CA SER A 278 -20.71 -3.34 -5.35
C SER A 278 -21.64 -4.50 -5.70
N ILE A 279 -21.23 -5.40 -6.59
CA ILE A 279 -21.99 -6.60 -6.97
C ILE A 279 -21.38 -7.89 -6.42
N THR A 280 -20.27 -7.81 -5.68
CA THR A 280 -19.52 -8.94 -5.15
C THR A 280 -20.08 -9.39 -3.80
N ASP A 281 -20.40 -10.67 -3.66
CA ASP A 281 -20.83 -11.25 -2.38
C ASP A 281 -19.65 -11.61 -1.48
N ILE A 282 -18.57 -12.15 -2.06
CA ILE A 282 -17.37 -12.59 -1.34
C ILE A 282 -16.14 -11.96 -1.98
N LEU A 283 -15.41 -11.16 -1.22
CA LEU A 283 -14.08 -10.72 -1.61
C LEU A 283 -13.03 -11.65 -1.02
N VAL A 284 -12.10 -12.11 -1.85
CA VAL A 284 -10.98 -12.95 -1.41
C VAL A 284 -9.66 -12.22 -1.60
N HIS A 285 -8.93 -12.06 -0.50
CA HIS A 285 -7.53 -11.68 -0.46
C HIS A 285 -6.70 -12.94 -0.14
N CYS A 286 -5.84 -13.36 -1.06
CA CYS A 286 -5.18 -14.66 -1.03
C CYS A 286 -3.64 -14.61 -1.08
N SER A 287 -3.02 -13.48 -0.71
CA SER A 287 -1.55 -13.33 -0.72
C SER A 287 -0.86 -14.48 0.02
N VAL A 288 0.18 -15.07 -0.61
CA VAL A 288 0.93 -16.21 -0.05
C VAL A 288 2.10 -15.79 0.84
N ILE A 289 2.36 -14.50 0.93
CA ILE A 289 3.28 -13.90 1.89
C ILE A 289 2.55 -12.84 2.70
N ALA A 290 3.12 -12.48 3.84
CA ALA A 290 2.49 -11.50 4.73
C ALA A 290 2.31 -10.14 4.05
N GLU A 291 1.07 -9.75 3.79
CA GLU A 291 0.70 -8.47 3.17
C GLU A 291 1.06 -7.30 4.11
N PRO A 292 1.63 -6.17 3.61
CA PRO A 292 1.89 -4.99 4.43
C PRO A 292 0.64 -4.45 5.13
N PHE A 293 -0.44 -4.21 4.38
CA PHE A 293 -1.72 -3.77 4.92
C PHE A 293 -2.92 -4.50 4.30
N GLY A 294 -3.00 -4.54 2.95
CA GLY A 294 -4.14 -5.12 2.25
C GLY A 294 -5.30 -4.13 2.09
N GLN A 295 -5.08 -3.03 1.37
CA GLN A 295 -6.09 -1.98 1.13
C GLN A 295 -7.41 -2.56 0.60
N VAL A 296 -7.33 -3.53 -0.30
CA VAL A 296 -8.49 -4.19 -0.89
C VAL A 296 -9.39 -4.85 0.15
N VAL A 297 -8.84 -5.28 1.29
CA VAL A 297 -9.63 -5.82 2.40
C VAL A 297 -10.56 -4.74 2.96
N VAL A 298 -10.06 -3.54 3.21
CA VAL A 298 -10.89 -2.41 3.68
C VAL A 298 -11.88 -1.97 2.60
N GLU A 299 -11.48 -1.98 1.34
CA GLU A 299 -12.34 -1.66 0.19
C GLU A 299 -13.52 -2.65 0.10
N GLY A 300 -13.25 -3.96 0.24
CA GLY A 300 -14.29 -4.99 0.26
C GLY A 300 -15.22 -4.91 1.46
N LEU A 301 -14.66 -4.68 2.66
CA LEU A 301 -15.47 -4.45 3.86
C LEU A 301 -16.40 -3.23 3.68
N ARG A 302 -15.89 -2.12 3.16
CA ARG A 302 -16.69 -0.93 2.87
C ARG A 302 -17.78 -1.19 1.84
N ALA A 303 -17.48 -1.94 0.80
CA ALA A 303 -18.44 -2.31 -0.24
C ALA A 303 -19.53 -3.26 0.27
N GLY A 304 -19.38 -3.84 1.47
CA GLY A 304 -20.34 -4.80 2.05
C GLY A 304 -20.15 -6.22 1.55
N CYS A 305 -18.96 -6.59 1.09
CA CYS A 305 -18.61 -7.97 0.82
C CYS A 305 -18.35 -8.75 2.11
N ALA A 306 -18.69 -10.04 2.14
CA ALA A 306 -18.10 -10.95 3.09
C ALA A 306 -16.63 -11.20 2.69
N VAL A 307 -15.67 -10.96 3.58
CA VAL A 307 -14.26 -10.97 3.21
C VAL A 307 -13.55 -12.20 3.76
N ILE A 308 -12.81 -12.91 2.88
CA ILE A 308 -11.79 -13.88 3.27
C ILE A 308 -10.43 -13.22 3.05
N ALA A 309 -9.54 -13.26 4.05
CA ALA A 309 -8.20 -12.72 3.89
C ALA A 309 -7.14 -13.62 4.53
N THR A 310 -5.90 -13.49 4.04
CA THR A 310 -4.79 -14.29 4.55
C THR A 310 -4.09 -13.62 5.72
N GLN A 311 -3.57 -14.45 6.61
CA GLN A 311 -2.70 -14.07 7.72
C GLN A 311 -1.40 -14.90 7.70
N PRO A 312 -0.28 -14.41 8.33
CA PRO A 312 -0.13 -13.15 9.03
C PRO A 312 -0.03 -11.95 8.08
N GLY A 313 -0.19 -10.76 8.61
CA GLY A 313 -0.02 -9.52 7.85
C GLY A 313 -1.02 -8.43 8.27
N GLY A 314 -1.07 -7.35 7.51
CA GLY A 314 -1.99 -6.24 7.71
C GLY A 314 -3.48 -6.61 7.72
N PRO A 315 -3.95 -7.59 6.92
CA PRO A 315 -5.34 -8.04 6.99
C PRO A 315 -5.79 -8.52 8.37
N ALA A 316 -4.87 -9.11 9.17
CA ALA A 316 -5.16 -9.52 10.55
C ALA A 316 -5.33 -8.34 11.53
N GLU A 317 -4.97 -7.12 11.12
CA GLU A 317 -5.27 -5.89 11.89
C GLU A 317 -6.64 -5.32 11.53
N THR A 318 -7.10 -5.62 10.33
CA THR A 318 -8.38 -5.16 9.78
C THR A 318 -9.53 -6.08 10.20
N ILE A 319 -9.33 -7.40 10.09
CA ILE A 319 -10.33 -8.44 10.32
C ILE A 319 -10.06 -9.15 11.66
N GLU A 320 -11.09 -9.24 12.49
CA GLU A 320 -11.22 -10.25 13.53
C GLU A 320 -12.01 -11.43 12.94
N SER A 321 -11.36 -12.61 12.90
CA SER A 321 -11.91 -13.78 12.20
C SER A 321 -13.23 -14.27 12.84
N GLY A 322 -14.24 -14.48 12.01
CA GLY A 322 -15.59 -14.86 12.44
C GLY A 322 -16.48 -13.69 12.87
N VAL A 323 -15.93 -12.47 12.97
CA VAL A 323 -16.66 -11.24 13.32
C VAL A 323 -16.78 -10.30 12.11
N HIS A 324 -15.66 -9.93 11.50
CA HIS A 324 -15.62 -8.96 10.40
C HIS A 324 -15.33 -9.61 9.03
N GLY A 325 -14.99 -10.89 9.02
CA GLY A 325 -14.58 -11.69 7.88
C GLY A 325 -13.96 -13.00 8.35
N LEU A 326 -13.34 -13.75 7.46
CA LEU A 326 -12.61 -14.97 7.79
C LEU A 326 -11.12 -14.80 7.50
N LEU A 327 -10.26 -15.24 8.42
CA LEU A 327 -8.82 -15.29 8.23
C LEU A 327 -8.37 -16.74 8.00
N VAL A 328 -7.53 -16.92 6.97
CA VAL A 328 -6.91 -18.20 6.62
C VAL A 328 -5.37 -18.05 6.58
N GLN A 329 -4.63 -19.14 6.73
CA GLN A 329 -3.18 -19.09 6.62
C GLN A 329 -2.74 -18.82 5.18
N ALA A 330 -1.74 -17.96 5.00
CA ALA A 330 -1.18 -17.65 3.70
C ALA A 330 -0.68 -18.91 3.00
N GLY A 331 -1.12 -19.15 1.76
CA GLY A 331 -0.75 -20.32 0.96
C GLY A 331 -1.48 -21.62 1.33
N ASP A 332 -2.35 -21.63 2.34
CA ASP A 332 -3.11 -22.82 2.74
C ASP A 332 -4.39 -22.96 1.90
N THR A 333 -4.29 -23.75 0.84
CA THR A 333 -5.43 -24.06 -0.07
C THR A 333 -6.58 -24.71 0.67
N GLY A 334 -6.32 -25.60 1.65
CA GLY A 334 -7.36 -26.32 2.38
C GLY A 334 -8.19 -25.40 3.27
N GLN A 335 -7.53 -24.50 4.05
CA GLN A 335 -8.24 -23.49 4.83
C GLN A 335 -9.01 -22.52 3.95
N LEU A 336 -8.46 -22.13 2.80
CA LEU A 336 -9.15 -21.26 1.86
C LEU A 336 -10.37 -21.94 1.25
N THR A 337 -10.29 -23.23 0.86
CA THR A 337 -11.44 -24.03 0.41
C THR A 337 -12.54 -24.08 1.48
N ALA A 338 -12.19 -24.40 2.72
CA ALA A 338 -13.14 -24.46 3.82
C ALA A 338 -13.83 -23.10 4.10
N ALA A 339 -13.08 -22.01 3.99
CA ALA A 339 -13.64 -20.67 4.14
C ALA A 339 -14.57 -20.30 2.97
N LEU A 340 -14.23 -20.68 1.74
CA LEU A 340 -15.08 -20.51 0.56
C LEU A 340 -16.37 -21.29 0.71
N ASP A 341 -16.31 -22.61 1.02
CA ASP A 341 -17.48 -23.44 1.25
C ASP A 341 -18.41 -22.81 2.28
N ARG A 342 -17.85 -22.41 3.43
CA ARG A 342 -18.61 -21.81 4.52
C ARG A 342 -19.32 -20.52 4.08
N LEU A 343 -18.65 -19.64 3.32
CA LEU A 343 -19.28 -18.39 2.87
C LEU A 343 -20.20 -18.59 1.68
N ILE A 344 -19.98 -19.56 0.81
CA ILE A 344 -20.87 -19.84 -0.31
C ILE A 344 -22.18 -20.48 0.19
N GLU A 345 -22.10 -21.45 1.11
CA GLU A 345 -23.25 -22.19 1.62
C GLU A 345 -24.08 -21.38 2.65
N ASP A 346 -23.42 -20.65 3.57
CA ASP A 346 -24.08 -19.94 4.68
C ASP A 346 -24.31 -18.45 4.33
N ARG A 347 -25.50 -18.18 3.76
CA ARG A 347 -25.95 -16.83 3.43
C ARG A 347 -26.05 -15.92 4.65
N ASP A 348 -26.53 -16.42 5.77
CA ASP A 348 -26.74 -15.61 6.98
C ASP A 348 -25.40 -15.21 7.59
N LEU A 349 -24.41 -16.10 7.52
CA LEU A 349 -23.03 -15.77 7.89
C LEU A 349 -22.46 -14.66 6.99
N ARG A 350 -22.66 -14.76 5.65
CA ARG A 350 -22.22 -13.70 4.73
C ARG A 350 -22.78 -12.34 5.12
N ILE A 351 -24.10 -12.29 5.35
CA ILE A 351 -24.79 -11.05 5.73
C ILE A 351 -24.24 -10.49 7.03
N ARG A 352 -24.08 -11.30 8.07
CA ARG A 352 -23.55 -10.86 9.36
C ARG A 352 -22.13 -10.31 9.23
N LEU A 353 -21.23 -11.04 8.55
CA LEU A 353 -19.85 -10.62 8.36
C LEU A 353 -19.75 -9.34 7.52
N ALA A 354 -20.56 -9.19 6.48
CA ALA A 354 -20.60 -8.00 5.64
C ALA A 354 -21.08 -6.77 6.42
N GLN A 355 -22.10 -6.89 7.26
CA GLN A 355 -22.59 -5.80 8.10
C GLN A 355 -21.51 -5.36 9.13
N ALA A 356 -20.98 -6.32 9.91
CA ALA A 356 -19.95 -6.02 10.89
C ALA A 356 -18.65 -5.50 10.24
N GLY A 357 -18.33 -6.02 9.04
CA GLY A 357 -17.21 -5.58 8.23
C GLY A 357 -17.32 -4.13 7.80
N ARG A 358 -18.51 -3.68 7.40
CA ARG A 358 -18.78 -2.28 7.04
C ARG A 358 -18.52 -1.33 8.19
N ASP A 359 -19.03 -1.65 9.37
CA ASP A 359 -18.78 -0.87 10.58
C ASP A 359 -17.28 -0.85 10.93
N ARG A 360 -16.61 -1.98 10.75
CA ARG A 360 -15.18 -2.11 10.96
C ARG A 360 -14.36 -1.23 10.01
N ALA A 361 -14.75 -1.17 8.72
CA ALA A 361 -14.07 -0.37 7.71
C ALA A 361 -13.99 1.12 8.07
N ARG A 362 -15.01 1.67 8.74
CA ARG A 362 -15.03 3.07 9.20
C ARG A 362 -13.88 3.45 10.16
N ARG A 363 -13.26 2.45 10.83
CA ARG A 363 -12.07 2.66 11.66
C ARG A 363 -10.79 2.89 10.85
N PHE A 364 -10.88 2.79 9.54
CA PHE A 364 -9.79 3.04 8.60
C PHE A 364 -10.13 4.25 7.73
N ASP A 365 -10.66 5.32 8.35
CA ASP A 365 -10.86 6.60 7.67
C ASP A 365 -9.50 7.26 7.42
N ILE A 366 -9.28 7.71 6.19
CA ILE A 366 -8.05 8.40 5.81
C ILE A 366 -7.88 9.72 6.59
N ALA A 367 -8.95 10.32 7.08
CA ALA A 367 -8.91 11.53 7.89
C ALA A 367 -8.14 11.31 9.21
N ASP A 368 -8.31 10.15 9.86
CA ASP A 368 -7.57 9.80 11.09
C ASP A 368 -6.07 9.65 10.81
N SER A 369 -5.72 9.03 9.68
CA SER A 369 -4.32 8.91 9.26
C SER A 369 -3.73 10.27 8.89
N ALA A 370 -4.50 11.13 8.24
CA ALA A 370 -4.07 12.50 7.92
C ALA A 370 -3.79 13.31 9.18
N GLN A 371 -4.63 13.20 10.22
CA GLN A 371 -4.43 13.84 11.49
C GLN A 371 -3.18 13.31 12.22
N THR A 372 -3.01 11.98 12.25
CA THR A 372 -1.86 11.31 12.87
C THR A 372 -0.55 11.73 12.21
N VAL A 373 -0.49 11.69 10.87
CA VAL A 373 0.68 12.11 10.11
C VAL A 373 0.97 13.61 10.29
N GLY A 374 -0.07 14.44 10.22
CA GLY A 374 0.08 15.89 10.42
C GLY A 374 0.66 16.25 11.80
N ALA A 375 0.15 15.65 12.86
CA ALA A 375 0.64 15.84 14.22
C ALA A 375 2.11 15.37 14.36
N PHE A 376 2.42 14.18 13.82
CA PHE A 376 3.77 13.61 13.86
C PHE A 376 4.79 14.47 13.12
N LEU A 377 4.48 14.92 11.90
CA LEU A 377 5.39 15.77 11.12
C LEU A 377 5.61 17.12 11.81
N SER A 378 4.57 17.67 12.42
CA SER A 378 4.67 18.93 13.20
C SER A 378 5.60 18.79 14.41
N ASP A 379 5.49 17.69 15.14
CA ASP A 379 6.38 17.39 16.28
C ASP A 379 7.84 17.21 15.81
N MET A 380 8.07 16.50 14.71
CA MET A 380 9.42 16.27 14.18
C MET A 380 10.10 17.57 13.73
N VAL A 381 9.37 18.51 13.14
CA VAL A 381 9.89 19.85 12.80
C VAL A 381 10.20 20.64 14.08
N ALA A 382 9.31 20.65 15.07
CA ALA A 382 9.50 21.37 16.33
C ALA A 382 10.72 20.87 17.10
N ARG A 383 10.92 19.55 17.23
CA ARG A 383 12.10 18.95 17.89
C ARG A 383 13.42 19.40 17.29
N ARG A 384 13.48 19.55 15.98
CA ARG A 384 14.71 20.00 15.30
C ARG A 384 14.98 21.48 15.53
N SER A 385 13.94 22.30 15.66
CA SER A 385 14.06 23.73 15.96
C SER A 385 14.54 24.01 17.40
N THR A 386 14.26 23.08 18.32
CA THR A 386 14.63 23.21 19.75
C THR A 386 15.98 22.60 20.09
N THR A 387 16.59 21.80 19.21
CA THR A 387 17.95 21.25 19.43
C THR A 387 18.96 22.31 19.04
N PRO A 388 19.68 22.96 20.01
CA PRO A 388 20.72 23.92 19.68
C PRO A 388 21.81 23.24 18.86
N LEU A 389 22.34 23.92 17.87
CA LEU A 389 23.58 23.54 17.14
C LEU A 389 24.74 23.49 18.14
N ALA A 390 24.77 22.48 19.00
CA ALA A 390 25.89 22.24 19.90
C ALA A 390 27.12 21.87 19.07
N GLY A 391 28.09 22.77 19.02
CA GLY A 391 29.46 22.45 18.68
C GLY A 391 29.90 22.67 17.24
N ARG A 392 29.81 23.89 16.71
CA ARG A 392 30.91 24.39 15.86
C ARG A 392 31.86 25.17 16.74
N ARG A 393 32.81 24.47 17.33
CA ARG A 393 34.10 25.13 17.65
C ARG A 393 34.86 25.26 16.33
N VAL A 394 35.35 26.48 16.13
CA VAL A 394 36.25 26.97 15.10
C VAL A 394 37.50 26.11 14.99
#